data_85af5a35dd5cf29997ec105eb0729238
#
_entry.id   85af5a35dd5cf29997ec105eb0729238
#
_cell.length_a   1.000
_cell.length_b   1.000
_cell.length_c   1.000
_cell.angle_alpha   90.00
_cell.angle_beta   90.00
_cell.angle_gamma   90.00
#
_symmetry.space_group_name_H-M   'P 1'
#
loop_
_entity.id
_entity.type
_entity.pdbx_description
1 polymer ?
#
loop_
_entity_poly.entity_id
_entity_poly.type
_entity_poly.pdbx_seq_one_letter_code
_entity_poly.pdbx_strand_id
1 'polypeptide(L)'
;MKVLYIAMALALSCVVSAHSMSMQELQNTSRFEMLHGFGESGNDDGTFIDKDSIKAFNGPNGTKQIALTQYVLMPAGDVIQEKEILYTFDTKQSLANLIKKLDAHQLGSYKELWLFKQKHSGITSSVVDFKEYHIDGNRYDTQSEARDRRMATAPVDFGFAGYLLANRLYERVYGAQFDDIVVK
;
A
#
# COMPACT_ATOMS: atom_id res chain seq x y z
N MET A 1 -12.56 26.06 -10.69
CA MET A 1 -12.02 24.92 -11.46
C MET A 1 -11.19 24.00 -10.54
N LYS A 2 -11.79 23.37 -9.51
CA LYS A 2 -11.11 22.45 -8.59
C LYS A 2 -11.80 21.08 -8.42
N VAL A 3 -12.82 20.80 -9.23
CA VAL A 3 -13.68 19.61 -9.04
C VAL A 3 -13.46 18.50 -10.10
N LEU A 4 -12.62 18.75 -11.11
CA LEU A 4 -12.51 17.84 -12.27
C LEU A 4 -11.47 16.72 -12.15
N TYR A 5 -10.60 16.73 -11.12
CA TYR A 5 -9.50 15.75 -11.01
C TYR A 5 -9.82 14.50 -10.18
N ILE A 6 -10.94 14.51 -9.46
CA ILE A 6 -11.38 13.34 -8.65
C ILE A 6 -12.17 12.34 -9.50
N ALA A 7 -12.76 12.77 -10.61
CA ALA A 7 -13.62 11.91 -11.44
C ALA A 7 -12.87 10.89 -12.32
N MET A 8 -11.56 11.07 -12.54
CA MET A 8 -10.80 10.17 -13.43
C MET A 8 -10.24 8.92 -12.71
N ALA A 9 -10.22 8.91 -11.39
CA ALA A 9 -9.82 7.73 -10.60
C ALA A 9 -10.94 6.71 -10.41
N LEU A 10 -12.18 7.08 -10.69
CA LEU A 10 -13.39 6.25 -10.44
C LEU A 10 -13.87 5.44 -11.64
N ALA A 11 -13.25 5.54 -12.81
CA ALA A 11 -13.67 4.81 -14.01
C ALA A 11 -13.06 3.40 -14.13
N LEU A 12 -12.32 2.91 -13.12
CA LEU A 12 -11.90 1.52 -13.03
C LEU A 12 -12.89 0.73 -12.16
N SER A 13 -14.17 0.78 -12.47
CA SER A 13 -15.10 -0.23 -12.00
C SER A 13 -14.71 -1.56 -12.64
N CYS A 14 -13.81 -2.26 -11.98
CA CYS A 14 -13.59 -3.68 -12.21
C CYS A 14 -14.96 -4.38 -12.08
N VAL A 15 -15.25 -5.23 -13.03
CA VAL A 15 -16.29 -6.25 -12.89
C VAL A 15 -16.01 -6.98 -11.59
N VAL A 16 -16.71 -6.61 -10.55
CA VAL A 16 -16.65 -7.28 -9.25
C VAL A 16 -17.38 -8.60 -9.45
N SER A 17 -16.67 -9.65 -9.79
CA SER A 17 -17.12 -10.98 -9.44
C SER A 17 -17.32 -10.94 -7.93
N ALA A 18 -18.52 -11.27 -7.48
CA ALA A 18 -18.82 -11.47 -6.06
C ALA A 18 -18.12 -12.76 -5.59
N HIS A 19 -16.78 -12.74 -5.56
CA HIS A 19 -16.00 -13.83 -4.99
C HIS A 19 -15.88 -13.55 -3.50
N SER A 20 -16.45 -14.43 -2.72
CA SER A 20 -16.17 -14.54 -1.30
C SER A 20 -14.72 -15.00 -1.14
N MET A 21 -13.93 -14.28 -0.36
CA MET A 21 -12.53 -14.63 -0.10
C MET A 21 -12.43 -15.49 1.14
N SER A 22 -11.96 -16.72 1.02
CA SER A 22 -11.76 -17.64 2.14
C SER A 22 -10.28 -17.74 2.54
N MET A 23 -10.02 -18.15 3.79
CA MET A 23 -8.67 -18.44 4.27
C MET A 23 -7.98 -19.49 3.39
N GLN A 24 -8.70 -20.55 2.99
CA GLN A 24 -8.17 -21.60 2.15
C GLN A 24 -7.71 -21.08 0.80
N GLU A 25 -8.46 -20.15 0.22
CA GLU A 25 -8.10 -19.54 -1.07
C GLU A 25 -6.86 -18.65 -0.95
N LEU A 26 -6.75 -17.83 0.10
CA LEU A 26 -5.57 -17.01 0.37
C LEU A 26 -4.29 -17.84 0.53
N GLN A 27 -4.39 -18.97 1.19
CA GLN A 27 -3.23 -19.80 1.52
C GLN A 27 -2.80 -20.76 0.39
N ASN A 28 -3.72 -21.20 -0.45
CA ASN A 28 -3.47 -22.29 -1.39
C ASN A 28 -3.35 -21.87 -2.86
N THR A 29 -3.52 -20.58 -3.19
CA THR A 29 -3.39 -20.14 -4.57
C THR A 29 -2.10 -19.35 -4.80
N SER A 30 -1.44 -19.59 -5.93
CA SER A 30 -0.24 -18.87 -6.33
C SER A 30 -0.50 -17.39 -6.66
N ARG A 31 -1.76 -16.98 -6.74
CA ARG A 31 -2.20 -15.60 -6.97
C ARG A 31 -1.81 -14.69 -5.81
N PHE A 32 -1.92 -15.20 -4.58
CA PHE A 32 -1.63 -14.44 -3.38
C PHE A 32 -0.19 -14.64 -2.93
N GLU A 33 0.44 -13.56 -2.52
CA GLU A 33 1.77 -13.55 -1.94
C GLU A 33 1.69 -13.10 -0.50
N MET A 34 2.16 -13.95 0.40
CA MET A 34 2.26 -13.60 1.81
C MET A 34 3.42 -12.64 2.02
N LEU A 35 3.13 -11.47 2.57
CA LEU A 35 4.11 -10.41 2.82
C LEU A 35 4.67 -10.46 4.23
N HIS A 36 3.83 -10.80 5.17
CA HIS A 36 4.17 -10.93 6.58
C HIS A 36 3.50 -12.19 7.10
N GLY A 37 4.30 -13.03 7.69
CA GLY A 37 3.87 -14.38 8.01
C GLY A 37 3.45 -14.54 9.45
N PHE A 38 2.74 -15.60 9.59
CA PHE A 38 2.28 -16.21 10.81
C PHE A 38 3.45 -16.74 11.63
N GLY A 39 3.31 -16.72 12.95
CA GLY A 39 4.12 -17.54 13.83
C GLY A 39 3.88 -19.03 13.58
N GLU A 40 4.65 -19.87 14.21
CA GLU A 40 4.61 -21.33 14.03
C GLU A 40 3.25 -21.99 14.37
N SER A 41 2.35 -21.28 15.05
CA SER A 41 1.06 -21.80 15.51
C SER A 41 -0.02 -21.89 14.43
N GLY A 42 0.16 -21.22 13.28
CA GLY A 42 -0.84 -21.17 12.21
C GLY A 42 -2.10 -20.35 12.52
N ASN A 43 -2.21 -19.82 13.74
CA ASN A 43 -3.34 -19.01 14.22
C ASN A 43 -3.01 -17.51 14.26
N ASP A 44 -1.81 -17.14 13.85
CA ASP A 44 -1.36 -15.75 13.87
C ASP A 44 -1.88 -14.99 12.65
N ASP A 45 -1.93 -13.68 12.77
CA ASP A 45 -2.37 -12.80 11.70
C ASP A 45 -1.41 -12.84 10.50
N GLY A 46 -1.95 -12.77 9.29
CA GLY A 46 -1.18 -12.76 8.06
C GLY A 46 -1.61 -11.68 7.10
N THR A 47 -0.65 -11.16 6.37
CA THR A 47 -0.89 -10.16 5.32
C THR A 47 -0.52 -10.73 3.96
N PHE A 48 -1.46 -10.66 3.01
CA PHE A 48 -1.30 -11.11 1.64
C PHE A 48 -1.55 -9.98 0.66
N ILE A 49 -0.92 -10.03 -0.50
CA ILE A 49 -1.28 -9.20 -1.65
C ILE A 49 -1.78 -10.08 -2.79
N ASP A 50 -2.77 -9.58 -3.50
CA ASP A 50 -3.20 -10.12 -4.77
C ASP A 50 -2.27 -9.61 -5.86
N LYS A 51 -1.41 -10.49 -6.38
CA LYS A 51 -0.41 -10.15 -7.41
C LYS A 51 -1.05 -9.66 -8.71
N ASP A 52 -2.24 -10.17 -9.03
CA ASP A 52 -2.95 -9.84 -10.27
C ASP A 52 -3.68 -8.50 -10.19
N SER A 53 -3.85 -7.97 -8.96
CA SER A 53 -4.48 -6.67 -8.72
C SER A 53 -3.52 -5.48 -8.86
N ILE A 54 -2.20 -5.72 -8.93
CA ILE A 54 -1.19 -4.67 -8.93
C ILE A 54 -1.28 -3.83 -10.22
N LYS A 55 -1.52 -2.53 -10.07
CA LYS A 55 -1.61 -1.58 -11.18
C LYS A 55 -0.75 -0.35 -10.91
N ALA A 56 -0.03 0.11 -11.92
CA ALA A 56 0.85 1.27 -11.83
C ALA A 56 0.29 2.45 -12.61
N PHE A 57 0.42 3.65 -12.02
CA PHE A 57 -0.04 4.89 -12.62
C PHE A 57 1.01 6.01 -12.45
N ASN A 58 0.91 7.01 -13.33
CA ASN A 58 1.56 8.29 -13.09
C ASN A 58 0.58 9.18 -12.32
N GLY A 59 0.97 9.58 -11.13
CA GLY A 59 0.17 10.48 -10.30
C GLY A 59 0.41 11.96 -10.65
N PRO A 60 -0.32 12.87 -9.96
CA PRO A 60 -0.13 14.30 -10.12
C PRO A 60 1.28 14.74 -9.69
N ASN A 61 1.74 15.88 -10.23
CA ASN A 61 3.03 16.51 -9.88
C ASN A 61 4.26 15.60 -10.06
N GLY A 62 4.19 14.60 -10.94
CA GLY A 62 5.29 13.67 -11.21
C GLY A 62 5.44 12.55 -10.16
N THR A 63 4.46 12.35 -9.29
CA THR A 63 4.45 11.20 -8.39
C THR A 63 4.20 9.90 -9.16
N LYS A 64 4.58 8.78 -8.55
CA LYS A 64 4.23 7.44 -9.04
C LYS A 64 3.18 6.84 -8.10
N GLN A 65 2.27 6.06 -8.66
CA GLN A 65 1.21 5.43 -7.88
C GLN A 65 1.14 3.94 -8.18
N ILE A 66 0.84 3.16 -7.14
CA ILE A 66 0.60 1.71 -7.24
C ILE A 66 -0.68 1.42 -6.47
N ALA A 67 -1.69 0.90 -7.17
CA ALA A 67 -2.88 0.35 -6.56
C ALA A 67 -2.77 -1.17 -6.47
N LEU A 68 -3.28 -1.74 -5.39
CA LEU A 68 -3.35 -3.18 -5.19
C LEU A 68 -4.45 -3.57 -4.19
N THR A 69 -4.84 -4.84 -4.22
CA THR A 69 -5.69 -5.43 -3.19
C THR A 69 -4.82 -6.17 -2.18
N GLN A 70 -4.99 -5.83 -0.91
CA GLN A 70 -4.34 -6.45 0.23
C GLN A 70 -5.38 -7.15 1.09
N TYR A 71 -5.03 -8.33 1.59
CA TYR A 71 -5.82 -9.08 2.55
C TYR A 71 -5.08 -9.18 3.87
N VAL A 72 -5.81 -8.94 4.97
CA VAL A 72 -5.32 -9.20 6.32
C VAL A 72 -6.17 -10.33 6.90
N LEU A 73 -5.55 -11.46 7.14
CA LEU A 73 -6.18 -12.63 7.73
C LEU A 73 -5.94 -12.61 9.24
N MET A 74 -7.00 -12.66 10.01
CA MET A 74 -7.00 -12.70 11.48
C MET A 74 -7.80 -13.92 11.95
N PRO A 75 -7.20 -15.13 11.99
CA PRO A 75 -7.93 -16.38 12.25
C PRO A 75 -8.60 -16.40 13.60
N ALA A 76 -7.94 -15.88 14.65
CA ALA A 76 -8.50 -15.83 16.00
C ALA A 76 -9.78 -14.96 16.12
N GLY A 77 -9.92 -13.99 15.21
CA GLY A 77 -11.09 -13.11 15.13
C GLY A 77 -12.14 -13.56 14.12
N ASP A 78 -11.93 -14.67 13.41
CA ASP A 78 -12.78 -15.12 12.30
C ASP A 78 -12.93 -14.05 11.20
N VAL A 79 -11.86 -13.29 10.89
CA VAL A 79 -11.93 -12.14 9.99
C VAL A 79 -10.88 -12.20 8.87
N ILE A 80 -11.32 -11.90 7.66
CA ILE A 80 -10.49 -11.52 6.53
C ILE A 80 -10.87 -10.09 6.13
N GLN A 81 -9.92 -9.17 6.19
CA GLN A 81 -10.09 -7.81 5.67
C GLN A 81 -9.51 -7.71 4.26
N GLU A 82 -10.34 -7.35 3.29
CA GLU A 82 -9.94 -6.97 1.94
C GLU A 82 -9.83 -5.45 1.87
N LYS A 83 -8.67 -4.94 1.46
CA LYS A 83 -8.38 -3.50 1.34
C LYS A 83 -7.87 -3.21 -0.06
N GLU A 84 -8.56 -2.34 -0.78
CA GLU A 84 -7.95 -1.71 -1.96
C GLU A 84 -7.08 -0.54 -1.48
N ILE A 85 -5.78 -0.62 -1.75
CA ILE A 85 -4.81 0.36 -1.27
C ILE A 85 -4.18 1.06 -2.47
N LEU A 86 -4.10 2.38 -2.39
CA LEU A 86 -3.34 3.22 -3.30
C LEU A 86 -2.11 3.77 -2.59
N TYR A 87 -0.93 3.32 -2.98
CA TYR A 87 0.34 3.94 -2.59
C TYR A 87 0.69 5.07 -3.55
N THR A 88 1.15 6.20 -3.01
CA THR A 88 1.66 7.33 -3.79
C THR A 88 3.09 7.62 -3.36
N PHE A 89 3.99 7.69 -4.33
CA PHE A 89 5.43 7.86 -4.16
C PHE A 89 5.86 9.22 -4.73
N ASP A 90 6.33 10.11 -3.88
CA ASP A 90 7.01 11.34 -4.29
C ASP A 90 8.50 11.06 -4.50
N THR A 91 8.90 10.79 -5.73
CA THR A 91 10.28 10.44 -6.07
C THR A 91 11.30 11.51 -5.72
N LYS A 92 10.87 12.78 -5.56
CA LYS A 92 11.73 13.87 -5.09
C LYS A 92 12.15 13.71 -3.62
N GLN A 93 11.44 12.85 -2.88
CA GLN A 93 11.71 12.52 -1.48
C GLN A 93 12.35 11.13 -1.30
N SER A 94 12.80 10.49 -2.38
CA SER A 94 13.65 9.29 -2.30
C SER A 94 14.93 9.58 -1.52
N LEU A 95 15.51 8.58 -0.89
CA LEU A 95 16.73 8.75 -0.12
C LEU A 95 17.89 9.26 -1.00
N ALA A 96 18.02 8.71 -2.21
CA ALA A 96 19.06 9.13 -3.17
C ALA A 96 18.92 10.61 -3.56
N ASN A 97 17.70 11.13 -3.78
CA ASN A 97 17.50 12.55 -4.05
C ASN A 97 17.79 13.44 -2.84
N LEU A 98 17.48 12.98 -1.63
CA LEU A 98 17.81 13.72 -0.42
C LEU A 98 19.33 13.75 -0.16
N ILE A 99 20.04 12.65 -0.41
CA ILE A 99 21.52 12.61 -0.35
C ILE A 99 22.12 13.59 -1.38
N LYS A 100 21.62 13.60 -2.61
CA LYS A 100 22.05 14.56 -3.62
C LYS A 100 21.88 16.01 -3.17
N LYS A 101 20.80 16.33 -2.46
CA LYS A 101 20.58 17.67 -1.88
C LYS A 101 21.54 17.96 -0.74
N LEU A 102 21.91 16.97 0.07
CA LEU A 102 22.92 17.10 1.11
C LEU A 102 24.29 17.42 0.49
N ASP A 103 24.71 16.65 -0.53
CA ASP A 103 25.97 16.85 -1.25
C ASP A 103 26.04 18.22 -1.93
N ALA A 104 24.89 18.74 -2.40
CA ALA A 104 24.77 20.09 -2.95
C ALA A 104 24.63 21.20 -1.87
N HIS A 105 24.85 20.89 -0.60
CA HIS A 105 24.69 21.80 0.54
C HIS A 105 23.29 22.43 0.68
N GLN A 106 22.27 21.79 0.12
CA GLN A 106 20.88 22.21 0.27
C GLN A 106 20.20 21.62 1.53
N LEU A 107 20.83 20.63 2.15
CA LEU A 107 20.52 20.08 3.46
C LEU A 107 21.78 20.17 4.33
N GLY A 108 21.62 20.42 5.63
CA GLY A 108 22.75 20.75 6.49
C GLY A 108 23.59 19.54 6.92
N SER A 109 22.97 18.40 7.19
CA SER A 109 23.66 17.23 7.74
C SER A 109 22.88 15.93 7.53
N TYR A 110 23.56 14.78 7.65
CA TYR A 110 22.92 13.46 7.63
C TYR A 110 21.87 13.28 8.73
N LYS A 111 22.08 13.90 9.91
CA LYS A 111 21.09 13.89 10.98
C LYS A 111 19.80 14.60 10.56
N GLU A 112 19.91 15.77 9.93
CA GLU A 112 18.77 16.51 9.43
C GLU A 112 18.05 15.78 8.28
N LEU A 113 18.81 15.16 7.37
CA LEU A 113 18.25 14.28 6.33
C LEU A 113 17.43 13.15 6.95
N TRP A 114 17.96 12.49 7.97
CA TRP A 114 17.30 11.39 8.65
C TRP A 114 16.01 11.84 9.34
N LEU A 115 16.07 12.95 10.08
CA LEU A 115 14.91 13.54 10.72
C LEU A 115 13.86 14.00 9.70
N PHE A 116 14.29 14.53 8.56
CA PHE A 116 13.40 14.90 7.47
C PHE A 116 12.70 13.66 6.91
N LYS A 117 13.45 12.58 6.63
CA LYS A 117 12.91 11.34 6.08
C LYS A 117 11.92 10.67 7.05
N GLN A 118 12.16 10.74 8.35
CA GLN A 118 11.21 10.25 9.37
C GLN A 118 9.87 11.02 9.34
N LYS A 119 9.90 12.32 9.09
CA LYS A 119 8.69 13.15 8.99
C LYS A 119 8.02 13.08 7.62
N HIS A 120 8.81 12.90 6.59
CA HIS A 120 8.41 12.94 5.19
C HIS A 120 8.99 11.75 4.45
N SER A 121 8.41 10.59 4.67
CA SER A 121 8.91 9.34 4.03
C SER A 121 8.92 9.39 2.51
N GLY A 122 8.10 10.26 1.92
CA GLY A 122 7.88 10.33 0.48
C GLY A 122 6.86 9.32 -0.03
N ILE A 123 6.30 8.51 0.88
CA ILE A 123 5.29 7.52 0.56
C ILE A 123 4.05 7.80 1.39
N THR A 124 2.90 7.83 0.73
CA THR A 124 1.58 7.84 1.39
C THR A 124 0.77 6.65 0.94
N SER A 125 -0.14 6.19 1.77
CA SER A 125 -1.11 5.15 1.45
C SER A 125 -2.53 5.65 1.71
N SER A 126 -3.47 5.23 0.87
CA SER A 126 -4.90 5.48 1.03
C SER A 126 -5.65 4.17 0.88
N VAL A 127 -6.53 3.87 1.81
CA VAL A 127 -7.49 2.76 1.63
C VAL A 127 -8.67 3.32 0.83
N VAL A 128 -8.85 2.83 -0.40
CA VAL A 128 -9.88 3.31 -1.33
C VAL A 128 -11.16 2.48 -1.29
N ASP A 129 -11.05 1.20 -0.92
CA ASP A 129 -12.19 0.33 -0.61
C ASP A 129 -11.82 -0.65 0.49
N PHE A 130 -12.85 -1.15 1.20
CA PHE A 130 -12.69 -2.03 2.34
C PHE A 130 -13.89 -2.98 2.44
N LYS A 131 -13.58 -4.27 2.62
CA LYS A 131 -14.58 -5.31 2.85
C LYS A 131 -14.09 -6.25 3.93
N GLU A 132 -15.02 -6.87 4.64
CA GLU A 132 -14.72 -7.91 5.62
C GLU A 132 -15.48 -9.18 5.30
N TYR A 133 -14.83 -10.30 5.56
CA TYR A 133 -15.37 -11.65 5.39
C TYR A 133 -15.06 -12.48 6.63
N HIS A 134 -15.88 -13.47 6.88
CA HIS A 134 -15.53 -14.61 7.74
C HIS A 134 -14.44 -15.45 7.07
N ILE A 135 -13.69 -16.21 7.84
CA ILE A 135 -12.61 -17.06 7.30
C ILE A 135 -13.12 -18.15 6.33
N ASP A 136 -14.42 -18.49 6.40
CA ASP A 136 -15.09 -19.39 5.45
C ASP A 136 -15.50 -18.71 4.13
N GLY A 137 -15.32 -17.38 4.04
CA GLY A 137 -15.63 -16.58 2.87
C GLY A 137 -16.99 -15.88 2.90
N ASN A 138 -17.84 -16.13 3.89
CA ASN A 138 -19.08 -15.40 4.02
C ASN A 138 -18.83 -13.93 4.36
N ARG A 139 -19.55 -13.01 3.73
CA ARG A 139 -19.34 -11.57 3.94
C ARG A 139 -19.92 -11.11 5.28
N TYR A 140 -19.17 -10.31 6.01
CA TYR A 140 -19.71 -9.59 7.17
C TYR A 140 -20.72 -8.53 6.74
N ASP A 141 -21.84 -8.44 7.48
CA ASP A 141 -22.94 -7.52 7.15
C ASP A 141 -22.71 -6.09 7.69
N THR A 142 -21.50 -5.76 8.11
CA THR A 142 -21.16 -4.50 8.76
C THR A 142 -20.73 -3.42 7.77
N GLN A 143 -21.70 -2.78 7.12
CA GLN A 143 -21.39 -1.68 6.18
C GLN A 143 -21.10 -0.33 6.84
N SER A 144 -21.44 -0.12 8.13
CA SER A 144 -21.45 1.22 8.72
C SER A 144 -20.10 1.70 9.23
N GLU A 145 -19.29 0.85 9.83
CA GLU A 145 -18.00 1.27 10.42
C GLU A 145 -16.85 1.30 9.40
N ALA A 146 -16.96 0.54 8.34
CA ALA A 146 -15.96 0.51 7.27
C ALA A 146 -15.94 1.81 6.44
N ARG A 147 -17.04 2.55 6.39
CA ARG A 147 -17.16 3.76 5.57
C ARG A 147 -16.30 4.90 6.08
N ASP A 148 -16.13 5.06 7.38
CA ASP A 148 -15.37 6.16 7.99
C ASP A 148 -13.86 5.90 7.95
N ARG A 149 -13.42 4.66 7.77
CA ARG A 149 -12.02 4.30 7.57
C ARG A 149 -11.58 4.43 6.10
N ARG A 150 -12.52 4.57 5.19
CA ARG A 150 -12.28 4.80 3.77
C ARG A 150 -11.78 6.22 3.58
N MET A 151 -10.74 6.39 2.78
CA MET A 151 -10.19 7.68 2.35
C MET A 151 -9.19 8.34 3.30
N ALA A 152 -8.80 7.78 4.40
CA ALA A 152 -7.68 8.31 5.15
C ALA A 152 -6.40 8.10 4.36
N THR A 153 -5.87 9.18 3.78
CA THR A 153 -4.50 9.19 3.28
C THR A 153 -3.58 9.42 4.46
N ALA A 154 -2.68 8.48 4.68
CA ALA A 154 -1.71 8.56 5.76
C ALA A 154 -0.28 8.43 5.20
N PRO A 155 0.70 9.11 5.81
CA PRO A 155 2.10 8.84 5.51
C PRO A 155 2.43 7.39 5.89
N VAL A 156 3.28 6.76 5.10
CA VAL A 156 3.87 5.46 5.44
C VAL A 156 5.15 5.74 6.20
N ASP A 157 5.20 5.32 7.46
CA ASP A 157 6.31 5.65 8.36
C ASP A 157 7.63 5.02 7.90
N PHE A 158 8.65 5.86 7.75
CA PHE A 158 9.99 5.45 7.32
C PHE A 158 10.62 4.44 8.28
N GLY A 159 11.16 3.36 7.72
CA GLY A 159 11.83 2.30 8.49
C GLY A 159 10.92 1.24 9.10
N PHE A 160 9.60 1.36 8.99
CA PHE A 160 8.65 0.36 9.46
C PHE A 160 8.26 -0.63 8.36
N ALA A 161 7.60 -1.72 8.74
CA ALA A 161 7.23 -2.81 7.83
C ALA A 161 6.43 -2.33 6.59
N GLY A 162 5.50 -1.39 6.78
CA GLY A 162 4.74 -0.79 5.68
C GLY A 162 5.60 -0.04 4.67
N TYR A 163 6.66 0.63 5.12
CA TYR A 163 7.62 1.31 4.24
C TYR A 163 8.45 0.31 3.43
N LEU A 164 8.93 -0.75 4.08
CA LEU A 164 9.69 -1.80 3.40
C LEU A 164 8.84 -2.51 2.36
N LEU A 165 7.57 -2.75 2.67
CA LEU A 165 6.61 -3.30 1.73
C LEU A 165 6.41 -2.38 0.52
N ALA A 166 6.12 -1.10 0.75
CA ALA A 166 5.92 -0.11 -0.31
C ALA A 166 7.16 -0.01 -1.22
N ASN A 167 8.36 -0.04 -0.63
CA ASN A 167 9.63 -0.02 -1.37
C ASN A 167 9.80 -1.26 -2.27
N ARG A 168 9.48 -2.46 -1.76
CA ARG A 168 9.47 -3.71 -2.56
C ARG A 168 8.43 -3.69 -3.68
N LEU A 169 7.24 -3.15 -3.41
CA LEU A 169 6.21 -2.98 -4.44
C LEU A 169 6.68 -2.02 -5.54
N TYR A 170 7.33 -0.93 -5.16
CA TYR A 170 7.90 0.00 -6.12
C TYR A 170 8.96 -0.67 -7.00
N GLU A 171 9.89 -1.41 -6.40
CA GLU A 171 10.93 -2.17 -7.11
C GLU A 171 10.32 -3.19 -8.08
N ARG A 172 9.31 -3.93 -7.65
CA ARG A 172 8.61 -4.92 -8.47
C ARG A 172 7.98 -4.30 -9.72
N VAL A 173 7.43 -3.10 -9.59
CA VAL A 173 6.68 -2.41 -10.65
C VAL A 173 7.61 -1.60 -11.57
N TYR A 174 8.61 -0.93 -10.99
CA TYR A 174 9.46 0.02 -11.71
C TYR A 174 10.90 -0.45 -11.92
N GLY A 175 11.27 -1.62 -11.39
CA GLY A 175 12.59 -2.23 -11.58
C GLY A 175 13.72 -1.64 -10.74
N ALA A 176 13.41 -0.72 -9.83
CA ALA A 176 14.37 -0.14 -8.88
C ALA A 176 13.67 0.19 -7.57
N GLN A 177 14.38 0.17 -6.45
CA GLN A 177 13.80 0.58 -5.17
C GLN A 177 13.48 2.08 -5.19
N PHE A 178 12.42 2.46 -4.49
CA PHE A 178 12.01 3.87 -4.41
C PHE A 178 13.14 4.76 -3.88
N ASP A 179 13.88 4.28 -2.88
CA ASP A 179 14.96 5.06 -2.27
C ASP A 179 16.19 5.22 -3.16
N ASP A 180 16.34 4.43 -4.23
CA ASP A 180 17.46 4.52 -5.17
C ASP A 180 17.16 5.47 -6.35
N ILE A 181 15.93 5.97 -6.45
CA ILE A 181 15.52 6.82 -7.56
C ILE A 181 16.16 8.21 -7.46
N VAL A 182 16.87 8.60 -8.50
CA VAL A 182 17.39 9.96 -8.71
C VAL A 182 16.57 10.65 -9.79
N VAL A 183 15.89 11.74 -9.43
CA VAL A 183 15.21 12.60 -10.41
C VAL A 183 16.24 13.56 -11.03
N LYS A 184 16.24 13.62 -12.35
CA LYS A 184 17.09 14.52 -13.14
C LYS A 184 16.57 15.95 -13.11
#